data_607d952bdf2a8dbb2b834104a07075fc
#
_entry.id   607d952bdf2a8dbb2b834104a07075fc
#
_cell.length_a   1.000
_cell.length_b   1.000
_cell.length_c   1.000
_cell.angle_alpha   90.00
_cell.angle_beta   90.00
_cell.angle_gamma   90.00
#
_symmetry.space_group_name_H-M   'P 1'
#
loop_
_entity.id
_entity.type
_entity.pdbx_description
1 polymer ?
#
loop_
_entity_poly.entity_id
_entity_poly.type
_entity_poly.pdbx_seq_one_letter_code
_entity_poly.pdbx_strand_id
1 'polypeptide(L)'
;MTTQNLIETTNLTKQYGKVRCVSSLHMQVPQGAVYGFLGPNGAGKSTTLKMILGLAKPTEGSITLFGMPINEKNRIKLLADTGSLIESPSYYGHLTGEENLTILQTLKGCPKEDIEKVLKIVRLSEARKKKVGHYSLGMKQRLGLAAALLGFPKLLILDEPTNGLDPAGIQEMRDLICTLPREYGITVVVSSHLLSEIDQMADHVGIIRKGELVYQDTLDSLHSHAKQQIALRTDRPDTVISLLHQDGIEVQKEEDYLLIPMIEDAYIAGLCRRLIEQNIALYRVEKREKSLEDIFLSLTGKESSL
;
A
#
# COMPACT_ATOMS: atom_id res chain seq x y z
N MET A 1 24.47 -1.20 3.64
CA MET A 1 23.98 -0.89 5.02
C MET A 1 22.73 -1.71 5.21
N THR A 2 22.68 -2.61 6.19
CA THR A 2 21.47 -3.36 6.52
C THR A 2 20.44 -2.39 7.05
N THR A 3 19.38 -2.15 6.30
CA THR A 3 18.25 -1.28 6.72
C THR A 3 17.62 -1.94 7.94
N GLN A 4 17.59 -1.23 9.07
CA GLN A 4 16.97 -1.74 10.30
C GLN A 4 15.45 -1.71 10.14
N ASN A 5 14.79 -2.84 10.41
CA ASN A 5 13.33 -2.89 10.42
C ASN A 5 12.77 -2.23 11.68
N LEU A 6 11.76 -1.38 11.50
CA LEU A 6 11.05 -0.72 12.59
C LEU A 6 9.91 -1.59 13.14
N ILE A 7 9.26 -2.36 12.24
CA ILE A 7 8.25 -3.37 12.58
C ILE A 7 8.71 -4.71 12.02
N GLU A 8 8.64 -5.74 12.85
CA GLU A 8 8.79 -7.12 12.42
C GLU A 8 7.69 -7.98 13.03
N THR A 9 7.10 -8.86 12.23
CA THR A 9 6.16 -9.86 12.74
C THR A 9 6.67 -11.25 12.42
N THR A 10 6.49 -12.18 13.36
CA THR A 10 6.90 -13.56 13.19
C THR A 10 5.73 -14.48 13.48
N ASN A 11 5.30 -15.24 12.45
CA ASN A 11 4.15 -16.16 12.50
C ASN A 11 2.88 -15.51 13.07
N LEU A 12 2.68 -14.21 12.79
CA LEU A 12 1.59 -13.45 13.38
C LEU A 12 0.24 -14.00 12.91
N THR A 13 -0.57 -14.46 13.84
CA THR A 13 -1.85 -15.10 13.56
C THR A 13 -2.95 -14.50 14.41
N LYS A 14 -4.13 -14.28 13.79
CA LYS A 14 -5.34 -13.87 14.48
C LYS A 14 -6.51 -14.72 14.06
N GLN A 15 -7.16 -15.31 15.06
CA GLN A 15 -8.37 -16.09 14.90
C GLN A 15 -9.48 -15.54 15.79
N TYR A 16 -10.67 -15.37 15.24
CA TYR A 16 -11.90 -15.04 15.95
C TYR A 16 -12.87 -16.22 15.83
N GLY A 17 -13.09 -16.93 16.93
CA GLY A 17 -13.86 -18.17 16.92
C GLY A 17 -13.28 -19.19 15.96
N LYS A 18 -14.00 -19.52 14.89
CA LYS A 18 -13.55 -20.46 13.84
C LYS A 18 -12.88 -19.77 12.64
N VAL A 19 -12.93 -18.44 12.57
CA VAL A 19 -12.43 -17.68 11.42
C VAL A 19 -11.00 -17.20 11.68
N ARG A 20 -10.05 -17.64 10.87
CA ARG A 20 -8.66 -17.16 10.88
C ARG A 20 -8.57 -15.98 9.93
N CYS A 21 -8.42 -14.77 10.49
CA CYS A 21 -8.36 -13.52 9.73
C CYS A 21 -6.94 -13.14 9.29
N VAL A 22 -5.93 -13.58 10.05
CA VAL A 22 -4.49 -13.43 9.72
C VAL A 22 -3.83 -14.76 10.05
N SER A 23 -2.95 -15.24 9.15
CA SER A 23 -2.33 -16.56 9.23
C SER A 23 -0.82 -16.44 8.98
N SER A 24 -0.03 -16.76 10.00
CA SER A 24 1.44 -16.84 9.93
C SER A 24 2.12 -15.69 9.19
N LEU A 25 1.67 -14.46 9.42
CA LEU A 25 2.13 -13.27 8.69
C LEU A 25 3.53 -12.85 9.15
N HIS A 26 4.46 -12.70 8.19
CA HIS A 26 5.84 -12.26 8.37
C HIS A 26 6.05 -10.90 7.68
N MET A 27 5.76 -9.81 8.37
CA MET A 27 5.87 -8.46 7.85
C MET A 27 7.15 -7.80 8.35
N GLN A 28 7.84 -7.10 7.46
CA GLN A 28 9.05 -6.34 7.76
C GLN A 28 8.91 -4.93 7.20
N VAL A 29 8.94 -3.93 8.06
CA VAL A 29 8.82 -2.52 7.68
C VAL A 29 10.14 -1.82 7.94
N PRO A 30 10.86 -1.37 6.89
CA PRO A 30 12.10 -0.64 7.03
C PRO A 30 11.89 0.73 7.69
N GLN A 31 12.86 1.16 8.48
CA GLN A 31 12.86 2.50 9.08
C GLN A 31 13.00 3.59 8.02
N GLY A 32 12.23 4.67 8.16
CA GLY A 32 12.31 5.85 7.29
C GLY A 32 11.66 5.69 5.93
N ALA A 33 10.87 4.63 5.72
CA ALA A 33 10.16 4.35 4.49
C ALA A 33 8.65 4.62 4.60
N VAL A 34 8.00 4.77 3.45
CA VAL A 34 6.55 4.57 3.31
C VAL A 34 6.32 3.13 2.90
N TYR A 35 5.69 2.35 3.79
CA TYR A 35 5.33 0.96 3.54
C TYR A 35 3.86 0.85 3.18
N GLY A 36 3.56 0.45 1.95
CA GLY A 36 2.22 0.17 1.46
C GLY A 36 1.75 -1.23 1.85
N PHE A 37 0.67 -1.33 2.62
CA PHE A 37 0.06 -2.61 2.99
C PHE A 37 -1.21 -2.83 2.17
N LEU A 38 -1.07 -3.56 1.06
CA LEU A 38 -2.06 -3.71 0.01
C LEU A 38 -2.84 -5.02 0.12
N GLY A 39 -4.13 -4.99 -0.19
CA GLY A 39 -4.95 -6.21 -0.26
C GLY A 39 -6.44 -5.89 -0.38
N PRO A 40 -7.25 -6.85 -0.86
CA PRO A 40 -8.69 -6.65 -0.98
C PRO A 40 -9.37 -6.44 0.38
N ASN A 41 -10.62 -5.97 0.36
CA ASN A 41 -11.40 -5.83 1.58
C ASN A 41 -11.57 -7.19 2.25
N GLY A 42 -11.43 -7.23 3.59
CA GLY A 42 -11.47 -8.48 4.35
C GLY A 42 -10.20 -9.33 4.30
N ALA A 43 -9.14 -8.92 3.61
CA ALA A 43 -7.88 -9.68 3.52
C ALA A 43 -7.10 -9.79 4.85
N GLY A 44 -7.44 -8.97 5.87
CA GLY A 44 -6.77 -8.98 7.17
C GLY A 44 -5.95 -7.73 7.47
N LYS A 45 -5.94 -6.69 6.60
CA LYS A 45 -5.16 -5.45 6.76
C LYS A 45 -5.41 -4.78 8.13
N SER A 46 -6.63 -4.29 8.35
CA SER A 46 -6.99 -3.59 9.60
C SER A 46 -6.78 -4.47 10.84
N THR A 47 -7.01 -5.78 10.74
CA THR A 47 -6.75 -6.72 11.85
C THR A 47 -5.26 -6.78 12.18
N THR A 48 -4.39 -6.82 11.16
CA THR A 48 -2.93 -6.80 11.33
C THR A 48 -2.49 -5.49 11.97
N LEU A 49 -2.95 -4.34 11.46
CA LEU A 49 -2.63 -3.03 12.03
C LEU A 49 -3.11 -2.88 13.47
N LYS A 50 -4.32 -3.37 13.79
CA LYS A 50 -4.84 -3.41 15.18
C LYS A 50 -3.98 -4.27 16.11
N MET A 51 -3.41 -5.38 15.62
CA MET A 51 -2.48 -6.18 16.43
C MET A 51 -1.16 -5.45 16.68
N ILE A 52 -0.60 -4.78 15.68
CA ILE A 52 0.62 -3.97 15.81
C ILE A 52 0.42 -2.84 16.83
N LEU A 53 -0.75 -2.22 16.85
CA LEU A 53 -1.12 -1.17 17.80
C LEU A 53 -1.55 -1.70 19.17
N GLY A 54 -1.52 -3.01 19.40
CA GLY A 54 -1.98 -3.61 20.64
C GLY A 54 -3.47 -3.46 20.93
N LEU A 55 -4.27 -3.06 19.92
CA LEU A 55 -5.74 -2.97 19.99
C LEU A 55 -6.41 -4.36 19.89
N ALA A 56 -5.69 -5.32 19.31
CA ALA A 56 -6.09 -6.72 19.25
C ALA A 56 -4.91 -7.60 19.67
N LYS A 57 -5.14 -8.55 20.59
CA LYS A 57 -4.10 -9.50 21.00
C LYS A 57 -3.93 -10.57 19.92
N PRO A 58 -2.69 -10.86 19.45
CA PRO A 58 -2.42 -12.01 18.59
C PRO A 58 -2.92 -13.32 19.22
N THR A 59 -3.36 -14.26 18.38
CA THR A 59 -3.65 -15.64 18.82
C THR A 59 -2.33 -16.43 18.91
N GLU A 60 -1.45 -16.23 17.94
CA GLU A 60 -0.12 -16.84 17.85
C GLU A 60 0.88 -15.85 17.25
N GLY A 61 2.17 -16.13 17.43
CA GLY A 61 3.24 -15.32 16.87
C GLY A 61 3.62 -14.13 17.74
N SER A 62 4.49 -13.28 17.22
CA SER A 62 5.04 -12.13 17.94
C SER A 62 5.18 -10.92 17.04
N ILE A 63 5.24 -9.74 17.66
CA ILE A 63 5.45 -8.45 17.03
C ILE A 63 6.63 -7.76 17.71
N THR A 64 7.56 -7.27 16.93
CA THR A 64 8.67 -6.44 17.37
C THR A 64 8.48 -5.02 16.83
N LEU A 65 8.53 -4.01 17.72
CA LEU A 65 8.57 -2.58 17.36
C LEU A 65 9.86 -1.96 17.86
N PHE A 66 10.50 -1.16 17.02
CA PHE A 66 11.77 -0.47 17.40
C PHE A 66 12.82 -1.43 17.93
N GLY A 67 12.91 -2.66 17.38
CA GLY A 67 13.82 -3.71 17.83
C GLY A 67 13.44 -4.40 19.15
N MET A 68 12.27 -4.10 19.74
CA MET A 68 11.82 -4.69 20.99
C MET A 68 10.49 -5.45 20.81
N PRO A 69 10.36 -6.69 21.32
CA PRO A 69 9.10 -7.42 21.27
C PRO A 69 8.04 -6.72 22.12
N ILE A 70 6.82 -6.57 21.56
CA ILE A 70 5.67 -6.00 22.28
C ILE A 70 5.18 -6.99 23.31
N ASN A 71 5.05 -6.53 24.55
CA ASN A 71 4.43 -7.27 25.65
C ASN A 71 3.66 -6.32 26.59
N GLU A 72 2.95 -6.88 27.56
CA GLU A 72 2.13 -6.08 28.47
C GLU A 72 2.94 -5.03 29.29
N LYS A 73 4.24 -5.29 29.55
CA LYS A 73 5.08 -4.42 30.35
C LYS A 73 5.61 -3.21 29.59
N ASN A 74 5.87 -3.35 28.26
CA ASN A 74 6.51 -2.31 27.46
C ASN A 74 5.63 -1.66 26.40
N ARG A 75 4.41 -2.22 26.13
CA ARG A 75 3.55 -1.74 25.03
C ARG A 75 3.24 -0.25 25.13
N ILE A 76 2.96 0.28 26.33
CA ILE A 76 2.63 1.71 26.50
C ILE A 76 3.81 2.58 26.08
N LYS A 77 5.03 2.20 26.48
CA LYS A 77 6.25 2.92 26.11
C LYS A 77 6.51 2.86 24.59
N LEU A 78 6.34 1.69 23.99
CA LEU A 78 6.55 1.54 22.54
C LEU A 78 5.48 2.28 21.73
N LEU A 79 4.22 2.23 22.15
CA LEU A 79 3.13 2.92 21.49
C LEU A 79 3.14 4.44 21.71
N ALA A 80 3.86 4.97 22.71
CA ALA A 80 4.05 6.40 22.87
C ALA A 80 4.77 7.04 21.67
N ASP A 81 5.69 6.29 21.02
CA ASP A 81 6.40 6.70 19.80
C ASP A 81 5.63 6.32 18.50
N THR A 82 4.36 5.91 18.62
CA THR A 82 3.52 5.48 17.50
C THR A 82 2.28 6.35 17.39
N GLY A 83 2.08 6.96 16.22
CA GLY A 83 0.83 7.61 15.85
C GLY A 83 -0.05 6.68 15.02
N SER A 84 -1.36 6.84 15.10
CA SER A 84 -2.25 6.01 14.28
C SER A 84 -3.54 6.73 13.90
N LEU A 85 -4.02 6.40 12.70
CA LEU A 85 -5.35 6.72 12.21
C LEU A 85 -5.97 5.42 11.71
N ILE A 86 -6.82 4.81 12.54
CA ILE A 86 -7.50 3.54 12.26
C ILE A 86 -8.98 3.83 12.15
N GLU A 87 -9.58 3.41 11.03
CA GLU A 87 -10.98 3.69 10.71
C GLU A 87 -11.24 5.20 10.58
N SER A 88 -12.39 5.68 11.05
CA SER A 88 -12.74 7.11 10.99
C SER A 88 -12.11 7.90 12.13
N PRO A 89 -11.57 9.11 11.87
CA PRO A 89 -11.00 9.94 12.93
C PRO A 89 -12.07 10.32 13.96
N SER A 90 -11.75 10.10 15.24
CA SER A 90 -12.61 10.53 16.36
C SER A 90 -12.38 11.99 16.68
N TYR A 91 -13.43 12.79 16.72
CA TYR A 91 -13.37 14.23 17.02
C TYR A 91 -14.67 14.70 17.69
N TYR A 92 -14.56 15.78 18.43
CA TYR A 92 -15.70 16.52 18.99
C TYR A 92 -16.16 17.57 17.99
N GLY A 93 -17.29 17.34 17.29
CA GLY A 93 -17.77 18.20 16.21
C GLY A 93 -18.15 19.63 16.65
N HIS A 94 -18.49 19.82 17.92
CA HIS A 94 -18.84 21.14 18.51
C HIS A 94 -17.61 21.97 18.89
N LEU A 95 -16.42 21.35 18.95
CA LEU A 95 -15.14 21.99 19.18
C LEU A 95 -14.44 22.36 17.87
N THR A 96 -13.53 23.32 17.94
CA THR A 96 -12.64 23.70 16.84
C THR A 96 -11.55 22.65 16.58
N GLY A 97 -10.85 22.73 15.44
CA GLY A 97 -9.70 21.86 15.15
C GLY A 97 -8.61 21.98 16.20
N GLU A 98 -8.29 23.21 16.62
CA GLU A 98 -7.29 23.50 17.64
C GLU A 98 -7.68 22.94 19.02
N GLU A 99 -8.93 23.10 19.44
CA GLU A 99 -9.43 22.54 20.70
C GLU A 99 -9.39 21.01 20.72
N ASN A 100 -9.77 20.36 19.61
CA ASN A 100 -9.64 18.91 19.49
C ASN A 100 -8.19 18.44 19.67
N LEU A 101 -7.24 19.12 19.01
CA LEU A 101 -5.81 18.79 19.14
C LEU A 101 -5.28 19.11 20.54
N THR A 102 -5.78 20.14 21.22
CA THR A 102 -5.40 20.52 22.60
C THR A 102 -5.75 19.41 23.59
N ILE A 103 -6.93 18.78 23.44
CA ILE A 103 -7.32 17.63 24.27
C ILE A 103 -6.30 16.49 24.13
N LEU A 104 -5.98 16.12 22.88
CA LEU A 104 -5.04 15.03 22.60
C LEU A 104 -3.60 15.37 23.02
N GLN A 105 -3.18 16.63 22.81
CA GLN A 105 -1.89 17.15 23.25
C GLN A 105 -1.74 16.99 24.78
N THR A 106 -2.79 17.35 25.54
CA THR A 106 -2.79 17.22 27.01
C THR A 106 -2.71 15.75 27.43
N LEU A 107 -3.44 14.85 26.76
CA LEU A 107 -3.43 13.42 27.05
C LEU A 107 -2.08 12.78 26.74
N LYS A 108 -1.44 13.18 25.62
CA LYS A 108 -0.12 12.69 25.23
C LYS A 108 1.03 13.32 26.03
N GLY A 109 0.82 14.47 26.67
CA GLY A 109 1.85 15.22 27.38
C GLY A 109 2.93 15.80 26.48
N CYS A 110 2.64 16.00 25.19
CA CYS A 110 3.60 16.59 24.24
C CYS A 110 3.58 18.14 24.30
N PRO A 111 4.60 18.83 23.73
CA PRO A 111 4.68 20.29 23.72
C PRO A 111 3.46 20.94 23.06
N LYS A 112 3.01 22.10 23.59
CA LYS A 112 1.86 22.85 23.01
C LYS A 112 2.16 23.39 21.61
N GLU A 113 3.41 23.72 21.35
CA GLU A 113 3.91 24.19 20.05
C GLU A 113 3.73 23.15 18.93
N ASP A 114 3.58 21.88 19.29
CA ASP A 114 3.36 20.82 18.30
C ASP A 114 1.98 20.94 17.65
N ILE A 115 0.98 21.54 18.31
CA ILE A 115 -0.35 21.81 17.72
C ILE A 115 -0.19 22.69 16.47
N GLU A 116 0.55 23.78 16.58
CA GLU A 116 0.75 24.69 15.46
C GLU A 116 1.54 24.02 14.33
N LYS A 117 2.59 23.27 14.68
CA LYS A 117 3.42 22.52 13.72
C LYS A 117 2.58 21.50 12.94
N VAL A 118 1.80 20.66 13.62
CA VAL A 118 0.98 19.64 12.94
C VAL A 118 -0.14 20.26 12.12
N LEU A 119 -0.78 21.36 12.58
CA LEU A 119 -1.76 22.08 11.78
C LEU A 119 -1.17 22.65 10.50
N LYS A 120 0.08 23.13 10.55
CA LYS A 120 0.80 23.61 9.37
C LYS A 120 1.10 22.46 8.41
N ILE A 121 1.62 21.33 8.92
CA ILE A 121 1.90 20.12 8.12
C ILE A 121 0.66 19.70 7.35
N VAL A 122 -0.49 19.54 8.04
CA VAL A 122 -1.71 19.06 7.41
C VAL A 122 -2.52 20.17 6.71
N ARG A 123 -1.98 21.39 6.55
CA ARG A 123 -2.60 22.53 5.86
C ARG A 123 -3.97 22.91 6.42
N LEU A 124 -4.10 22.90 7.77
CA LEU A 124 -5.33 23.30 8.48
C LEU A 124 -5.17 24.56 9.32
N SER A 125 -4.06 25.30 9.20
CA SER A 125 -3.77 26.52 9.99
C SER A 125 -4.89 27.55 9.88
N GLU A 126 -5.39 27.83 8.67
CA GLU A 126 -6.46 28.81 8.41
C GLU A 126 -7.82 28.36 9.01
N ALA A 127 -8.06 27.05 9.05
CA ALA A 127 -9.30 26.46 9.53
C ALA A 127 -9.27 26.11 11.03
N ARG A 128 -8.16 26.36 11.73
CA ARG A 128 -7.93 25.88 13.12
C ARG A 128 -9.03 26.30 14.10
N LYS A 129 -9.62 27.50 13.92
CA LYS A 129 -10.69 28.06 14.77
C LYS A 129 -12.12 27.70 14.31
N LYS A 130 -12.27 27.04 13.16
CA LYS A 130 -13.56 26.57 12.66
C LYS A 130 -13.97 25.30 13.40
N LYS A 131 -15.25 25.14 13.77
CA LYS A 131 -15.78 23.92 14.38
C LYS A 131 -15.66 22.73 13.45
N VAL A 132 -15.20 21.59 13.98
CA VAL A 132 -14.94 20.39 13.18
C VAL A 132 -16.20 19.81 12.55
N GLY A 133 -17.37 20.04 13.17
CA GLY A 133 -18.66 19.68 12.55
C GLY A 133 -18.87 20.28 11.15
N HIS A 134 -18.25 21.44 10.88
CA HIS A 134 -18.33 22.12 9.57
C HIS A 134 -17.14 21.83 8.65
N TYR A 135 -16.25 20.91 9.00
CA TYR A 135 -15.15 20.48 8.15
C TYR A 135 -15.67 19.58 7.03
N SER A 136 -15.06 19.68 5.83
CA SER A 136 -15.23 18.67 4.79
C SER A 136 -14.64 17.32 5.23
N LEU A 137 -14.95 16.25 4.53
CA LEU A 137 -14.37 14.93 4.83
C LEU A 137 -12.84 14.98 4.77
N GLY A 138 -12.25 15.58 3.73
CA GLY A 138 -10.80 15.75 3.62
C GLY A 138 -10.19 16.57 4.75
N MET A 139 -10.85 17.63 5.22
CA MET A 139 -10.39 18.38 6.40
C MET A 139 -10.46 17.53 7.68
N LYS A 140 -11.47 16.67 7.83
CA LYS A 140 -11.59 15.75 8.97
C LYS A 140 -10.50 14.68 8.95
N GLN A 141 -10.20 14.11 7.78
CA GLN A 141 -9.10 13.15 7.62
C GLN A 141 -7.74 13.79 7.93
N ARG A 142 -7.50 15.02 7.43
CA ARG A 142 -6.28 15.78 7.76
C ARG A 142 -6.18 16.14 9.24
N LEU A 143 -7.29 16.44 9.92
CA LEU A 143 -7.29 16.63 11.37
C LEU A 143 -6.96 15.33 12.11
N GLY A 144 -7.46 14.17 11.64
CA GLY A 144 -7.10 12.85 12.17
C GLY A 144 -5.60 12.56 12.01
N LEU A 145 -5.03 12.91 10.84
CA LEU A 145 -3.59 12.82 10.60
C LEU A 145 -2.81 13.76 11.54
N ALA A 146 -3.26 15.01 11.74
CA ALA A 146 -2.65 15.93 12.70
C ALA A 146 -2.64 15.35 14.13
N ALA A 147 -3.75 14.75 14.55
CA ALA A 147 -3.87 14.10 15.85
C ALA A 147 -2.90 12.92 16.01
N ALA A 148 -2.70 12.13 14.95
CA ALA A 148 -1.74 11.03 14.92
C ALA A 148 -0.29 11.54 14.98
N LEU A 149 0.01 12.69 14.35
CA LEU A 149 1.33 13.33 14.31
C LEU A 149 1.72 14.08 15.60
N LEU A 150 0.79 14.36 16.50
CA LEU A 150 1.12 15.05 17.78
C LEU A 150 2.21 14.32 18.56
N GLY A 151 3.24 15.06 18.93
CA GLY A 151 4.44 14.54 19.59
C GLY A 151 5.47 13.95 18.62
N PHE A 152 5.28 14.09 17.31
CA PHE A 152 6.20 13.62 16.26
C PHE A 152 6.65 12.17 16.45
N PRO A 153 5.74 11.20 16.29
CA PRO A 153 6.04 9.78 16.51
C PRO A 153 7.06 9.28 15.51
N LYS A 154 7.82 8.23 15.87
CA LYS A 154 8.76 7.56 14.94
C LYS A 154 8.06 6.67 13.92
N LEU A 155 6.85 6.21 14.25
CA LEU A 155 6.01 5.34 13.43
C LEU A 155 4.62 5.93 13.30
N LEU A 156 4.09 5.97 12.09
CA LEU A 156 2.72 6.37 11.79
C LEU A 156 2.00 5.22 11.07
N ILE A 157 0.85 4.81 11.58
CA ILE A 157 0.01 3.75 10.99
C ILE A 157 -1.30 4.36 10.53
N LEU A 158 -1.57 4.27 9.23
CA LEU A 158 -2.75 4.83 8.56
C LEU A 158 -3.56 3.72 7.89
N ASP A 159 -4.79 3.50 8.34
CA ASP A 159 -5.69 2.51 7.76
C ASP A 159 -6.66 3.18 6.79
N GLU A 160 -6.44 2.98 5.48
CA GLU A 160 -7.20 3.53 4.36
C GLU A 160 -7.43 5.06 4.47
N PRO A 161 -6.37 5.90 4.61
CA PRO A 161 -6.50 7.32 4.92
C PRO A 161 -7.12 8.15 3.79
N THR A 162 -7.18 7.62 2.58
CA THR A 162 -7.72 8.26 1.36
C THR A 162 -9.18 7.89 1.09
N ASN A 163 -9.73 6.92 1.85
CA ASN A 163 -11.06 6.38 1.60
C ASN A 163 -12.15 7.46 1.70
N GLY A 164 -12.97 7.56 0.64
CA GLY A 164 -14.07 8.52 0.54
C GLY A 164 -13.66 9.96 0.21
N LEU A 165 -12.38 10.23 -0.04
CA LEU A 165 -11.93 11.53 -0.52
C LEU A 165 -12.18 11.69 -2.02
N ASP A 166 -12.36 12.94 -2.44
CA ASP A 166 -12.33 13.32 -3.85
C ASP A 166 -10.89 13.25 -4.41
N PRO A 167 -10.70 13.25 -5.73
CA PRO A 167 -9.37 13.12 -6.34
C PRO A 167 -8.36 14.16 -5.84
N ALA A 168 -8.79 15.40 -5.59
CA ALA A 168 -7.92 16.45 -5.05
C ALA A 168 -7.50 16.14 -3.61
N GLY A 169 -8.42 15.66 -2.77
CA GLY A 169 -8.14 15.26 -1.39
C GLY A 169 -7.21 14.03 -1.31
N ILE A 170 -7.35 13.08 -2.24
CA ILE A 170 -6.45 11.93 -2.36
C ILE A 170 -5.02 12.41 -2.65
N GLN A 171 -4.87 13.32 -3.64
CA GLN A 171 -3.57 13.87 -4.00
C GLN A 171 -2.92 14.62 -2.82
N GLU A 172 -3.69 15.50 -2.15
CA GLU A 172 -3.20 16.23 -0.98
C GLU A 172 -2.76 15.29 0.16
N MET A 173 -3.53 14.24 0.45
CA MET A 173 -3.19 13.26 1.49
C MET A 173 -1.92 12.48 1.13
N ARG A 174 -1.77 12.09 -0.12
CA ARG A 174 -0.59 11.41 -0.65
C ARG A 174 0.66 12.28 -0.51
N ASP A 175 0.60 13.53 -0.96
CA ASP A 175 1.71 14.48 -0.84
C ASP A 175 2.16 14.61 0.61
N LEU A 176 1.19 14.71 1.55
CA LEU A 176 1.48 14.77 2.98
C LEU A 176 2.21 13.50 3.45
N ILE A 177 1.69 12.32 3.12
CA ILE A 177 2.28 11.04 3.52
C ILE A 177 3.73 10.92 3.02
N CYS A 178 3.99 11.26 1.75
CA CYS A 178 5.32 11.20 1.15
C CYS A 178 6.35 12.15 1.77
N THR A 179 5.90 13.27 2.35
CA THR A 179 6.82 14.23 3.01
C THR A 179 7.28 13.76 4.39
N LEU A 180 6.49 12.95 5.09
CA LEU A 180 6.74 12.58 6.49
C LEU A 180 8.07 11.86 6.72
N PRO A 181 8.48 10.85 5.92
CA PRO A 181 9.80 10.23 6.11
C PRO A 181 10.95 11.18 5.78
N ARG A 182 10.81 11.97 4.73
CA ARG A 182 11.88 12.82 4.19
C ARG A 182 12.17 14.03 5.08
N GLU A 183 11.12 14.70 5.56
CA GLU A 183 11.25 15.95 6.31
C GLU A 183 11.27 15.73 7.83
N TYR A 184 10.60 14.69 8.32
CA TYR A 184 10.41 14.46 9.76
C TYR A 184 11.01 13.13 10.25
N GLY A 185 11.55 12.28 9.35
CA GLY A 185 12.13 10.99 9.72
C GLY A 185 11.10 9.98 10.23
N ILE A 186 9.80 10.18 9.93
CA ILE A 186 8.70 9.33 10.40
C ILE A 186 8.53 8.15 9.44
N THR A 187 8.60 6.93 9.94
CA THR A 187 8.24 5.74 9.15
C THR A 187 6.73 5.66 9.04
N VAL A 188 6.19 5.43 7.84
CA VAL A 188 4.75 5.36 7.61
C VAL A 188 4.35 3.98 7.12
N VAL A 189 3.33 3.40 7.74
CA VAL A 189 2.60 2.24 7.21
C VAL A 189 1.23 2.72 6.78
N VAL A 190 0.91 2.55 5.51
CA VAL A 190 -0.38 2.94 4.94
C VAL A 190 -1.05 1.73 4.32
N SER A 191 -2.29 1.42 4.75
CA SER A 191 -3.09 0.40 4.09
C SER A 191 -3.93 0.99 2.97
N SER A 192 -4.09 0.23 1.89
CA SER A 192 -5.06 0.52 0.82
C SER A 192 -5.54 -0.78 0.18
N HIS A 193 -6.70 -0.71 -0.46
CA HIS A 193 -7.18 -1.76 -1.36
C HIS A 193 -6.92 -1.39 -2.83
N LEU A 194 -6.43 -0.17 -3.11
CA LEU A 194 -6.12 0.35 -4.44
C LEU A 194 -4.60 0.37 -4.65
N LEU A 195 -4.15 -0.41 -5.60
CA LEU A 195 -2.73 -0.49 -5.95
C LEU A 195 -2.20 0.85 -6.48
N SER A 196 -3.01 1.55 -7.30
CA SER A 196 -2.66 2.85 -7.86
C SER A 196 -2.37 3.94 -6.82
N GLU A 197 -2.92 3.82 -5.61
CA GLU A 197 -2.58 4.71 -4.50
C GLU A 197 -1.23 4.38 -3.91
N ILE A 198 -0.97 3.08 -3.65
CA ILE A 198 0.29 2.61 -3.09
C ILE A 198 1.45 2.88 -4.04
N ASP A 199 1.24 2.65 -5.34
CA ASP A 199 2.21 2.89 -6.40
C ASP A 199 2.77 4.33 -6.42
N GLN A 200 1.96 5.30 -6.02
CA GLN A 200 2.34 6.71 -6.05
C GLN A 200 2.92 7.25 -4.73
N MET A 201 2.95 6.43 -3.66
CA MET A 201 3.41 6.93 -2.36
C MET A 201 4.39 6.01 -1.62
N ALA A 202 4.42 4.70 -1.94
CA ALA A 202 5.19 3.75 -1.16
C ALA A 202 6.58 3.51 -1.73
N ASP A 203 7.55 3.22 -0.86
CA ASP A 203 8.89 2.75 -1.21
C ASP A 203 8.94 1.21 -1.14
N HIS A 204 8.18 0.64 -0.22
CA HIS A 204 8.06 -0.80 0.02
C HIS A 204 6.59 -1.21 0.03
N VAL A 205 6.32 -2.43 -0.39
CA VAL A 205 4.95 -2.96 -0.45
C VAL A 205 4.86 -4.36 0.14
N GLY A 206 3.80 -4.59 0.92
CA GLY A 206 3.38 -5.91 1.35
C GLY A 206 1.98 -6.19 0.85
N ILE A 207 1.78 -7.31 0.15
CA ILE A 207 0.47 -7.70 -0.39
C ILE A 207 -0.09 -8.84 0.45
N ILE A 208 -1.27 -8.60 1.04
CA ILE A 208 -1.98 -9.59 1.86
C ILE A 208 -3.20 -10.13 1.12
N ARG A 209 -3.39 -11.45 1.19
CA ARG A 209 -4.55 -12.16 0.66
C ARG A 209 -5.00 -13.24 1.63
N LYS A 210 -6.30 -13.27 1.96
CA LYS A 210 -6.91 -14.30 2.85
C LYS A 210 -6.12 -14.51 4.16
N GLY A 211 -5.56 -13.41 4.70
CA GLY A 211 -4.81 -13.42 5.94
C GLY A 211 -3.33 -13.75 5.81
N GLU A 212 -2.83 -14.04 4.63
CA GLU A 212 -1.42 -14.40 4.37
C GLU A 212 -0.72 -13.31 3.57
N LEU A 213 0.55 -13.03 3.88
CA LEU A 213 1.39 -12.12 3.11
C LEU A 213 1.92 -12.89 1.89
N VAL A 214 1.42 -12.55 0.69
CA VAL A 214 1.75 -13.25 -0.56
C VAL A 214 2.92 -12.61 -1.31
N TYR A 215 3.24 -11.36 -0.99
CA TYR A 215 4.39 -10.65 -1.55
C TYR A 215 4.87 -9.60 -0.55
N GLN A 216 6.19 -9.38 -0.49
CA GLN A 216 6.81 -8.27 0.24
C GLN A 216 8.18 -7.96 -0.33
N ASP A 217 8.37 -6.73 -0.83
CA ASP A 217 9.63 -6.21 -1.35
C ASP A 217 9.54 -4.69 -1.55
N THR A 218 10.55 -4.10 -2.17
CA THR A 218 10.50 -2.73 -2.68
C THR A 218 9.46 -2.60 -3.80
N LEU A 219 8.91 -1.41 -3.97
CA LEU A 219 8.01 -1.13 -5.07
C LEU A 219 8.71 -1.27 -6.43
N ASP A 220 9.99 -0.86 -6.52
CA ASP A 220 10.81 -1.03 -7.72
C ASP A 220 10.97 -2.52 -8.10
N SER A 221 11.13 -3.40 -7.10
CA SER A 221 11.15 -4.86 -7.32
C SER A 221 9.81 -5.34 -7.88
N LEU A 222 8.69 -4.86 -7.35
CA LEU A 222 7.36 -5.20 -7.88
C LEU A 222 7.21 -4.74 -9.33
N HIS A 223 7.64 -3.52 -9.67
CA HIS A 223 7.68 -3.03 -11.05
C HIS A 223 8.55 -3.89 -11.96
N SER A 224 9.70 -4.38 -11.47
CA SER A 224 10.58 -5.25 -12.27
C SER A 224 9.95 -6.61 -12.61
N HIS A 225 8.98 -7.07 -11.81
CA HIS A 225 8.17 -8.25 -12.12
C HIS A 225 7.11 -7.99 -13.20
N ALA A 226 6.83 -6.73 -13.55
CA ALA A 226 6.05 -6.33 -14.71
C ALA A 226 6.83 -6.65 -15.99
N LYS A 227 6.93 -7.96 -16.33
CA LYS A 227 7.62 -8.40 -17.55
C LYS A 227 6.98 -7.72 -18.74
N GLN A 228 7.76 -6.89 -19.41
CA GLN A 228 7.39 -6.37 -20.72
C GLN A 228 7.23 -7.55 -21.68
N GLN A 229 6.15 -7.55 -22.41
CA GLN A 229 5.80 -8.60 -23.38
C GLN A 229 5.44 -7.93 -24.72
N ILE A 230 5.59 -8.66 -25.81
CA ILE A 230 5.09 -8.25 -27.10
C ILE A 230 3.80 -8.99 -27.34
N ALA A 231 2.74 -8.26 -27.64
CA ALA A 231 1.44 -8.78 -27.97
C ALA A 231 1.24 -8.79 -29.48
N LEU A 232 0.92 -9.95 -30.04
CA LEU A 232 0.66 -10.17 -31.46
C LEU A 232 -0.81 -10.54 -31.64
N ARG A 233 -1.51 -9.90 -32.58
CA ARG A 233 -2.86 -10.30 -33.02
C ARG A 233 -2.82 -10.73 -34.46
N THR A 234 -3.31 -11.94 -34.74
CA THR A 234 -3.22 -12.60 -36.04
C THR A 234 -4.49 -13.38 -36.37
N ASP A 235 -4.72 -13.70 -37.67
CA ASP A 235 -5.81 -14.55 -38.13
C ASP A 235 -5.57 -16.04 -37.87
N ARG A 236 -4.28 -16.45 -37.68
CA ARG A 236 -3.89 -17.86 -37.51
C ARG A 236 -3.02 -18.07 -36.27
N PRO A 237 -3.58 -17.89 -35.08
CA PRO A 237 -2.79 -17.93 -33.82
C PRO A 237 -2.05 -19.24 -33.62
N ASP A 238 -2.68 -20.39 -33.93
CA ASP A 238 -2.05 -21.70 -33.66
C ASP A 238 -0.84 -21.96 -34.57
N THR A 239 -0.86 -21.45 -35.80
CA THR A 239 0.31 -21.52 -36.71
C THR A 239 1.44 -20.64 -36.19
N VAL A 240 1.13 -19.44 -35.71
CA VAL A 240 2.14 -18.51 -35.15
C VAL A 240 2.75 -19.07 -33.86
N ILE A 241 1.94 -19.70 -32.99
CA ILE A 241 2.43 -20.41 -31.79
C ILE A 241 3.45 -21.49 -32.18
N SER A 242 3.11 -22.31 -33.19
CA SER A 242 4.00 -23.38 -33.65
C SER A 242 5.33 -22.85 -34.18
N LEU A 243 5.30 -21.72 -34.94
CA LEU A 243 6.50 -21.05 -35.43
C LEU A 243 7.37 -20.50 -34.31
N LEU A 244 6.76 -19.85 -33.33
CA LEU A 244 7.47 -19.27 -32.18
C LEU A 244 8.09 -20.36 -31.30
N HIS A 245 7.39 -21.48 -31.08
CA HIS A 245 7.91 -22.62 -30.34
C HIS A 245 9.12 -23.26 -31.05
N GLN A 246 9.14 -23.31 -32.40
CA GLN A 246 10.29 -23.78 -33.17
C GLN A 246 11.52 -22.86 -32.95
N ASP A 247 11.31 -21.57 -32.76
CA ASP A 247 12.35 -20.61 -32.42
C ASP A 247 12.71 -20.62 -30.91
N GLY A 248 12.12 -21.51 -30.10
CA GLY A 248 12.37 -21.62 -28.66
C GLY A 248 11.70 -20.53 -27.81
N ILE A 249 10.67 -19.85 -28.37
CA ILE A 249 9.98 -18.75 -27.70
C ILE A 249 8.71 -19.27 -27.04
N GLU A 250 8.56 -19.05 -25.74
CA GLU A 250 7.33 -19.33 -25.00
C GLU A 250 6.23 -18.35 -25.38
N VAL A 251 5.03 -18.86 -25.63
CA VAL A 251 3.86 -18.08 -26.02
C VAL A 251 2.72 -18.31 -25.02
N GLN A 252 2.18 -17.22 -24.50
CA GLN A 252 0.93 -17.24 -23.73
C GLN A 252 -0.22 -16.71 -24.60
N LYS A 253 -1.34 -17.42 -24.63
CA LYS A 253 -2.55 -16.97 -25.33
C LYS A 253 -3.46 -16.26 -24.33
N GLU A 254 -3.79 -15.00 -24.61
CA GLU A 254 -4.70 -14.20 -23.81
C GLU A 254 -5.73 -13.55 -24.72
N GLU A 255 -6.98 -14.03 -24.61
CA GLU A 255 -8.07 -13.65 -25.52
C GLU A 255 -7.67 -13.79 -27.01
N ASP A 256 -7.63 -12.68 -27.76
CA ASP A 256 -7.27 -12.60 -29.18
C ASP A 256 -5.76 -12.36 -29.41
N TYR A 257 -4.94 -12.30 -28.33
CA TYR A 257 -3.53 -11.98 -28.44
C TYR A 257 -2.62 -13.15 -28.07
N LEU A 258 -1.48 -13.19 -28.74
CA LEU A 258 -0.34 -14.02 -28.39
C LEU A 258 0.68 -13.13 -27.69
N LEU A 259 1.00 -13.46 -26.45
CA LEU A 259 1.99 -12.75 -25.65
C LEU A 259 3.31 -13.51 -25.70
N ILE A 260 4.38 -12.83 -26.10
CA ILE A 260 5.74 -13.37 -26.10
C ILE A 260 6.66 -12.50 -25.24
N PRO A 261 7.76 -13.03 -24.69
CA PRO A 261 8.73 -12.24 -23.97
C PRO A 261 9.25 -11.07 -24.81
N MET A 262 9.78 -10.02 -24.14
CA MET A 262 10.54 -8.96 -24.85
C MET A 262 11.71 -9.57 -25.57
N ILE A 263 11.78 -9.30 -26.86
CA ILE A 263 12.82 -9.76 -27.80
C ILE A 263 13.28 -8.54 -28.59
N GLU A 264 14.47 -8.61 -29.16
CA GLU A 264 15.06 -7.54 -29.97
C GLU A 264 14.16 -7.17 -31.16
N ASP A 265 14.09 -5.87 -31.47
CA ASP A 265 13.27 -5.33 -32.56
C ASP A 265 13.61 -5.96 -33.91
N ALA A 266 14.89 -6.33 -34.12
CA ALA A 266 15.35 -7.03 -35.35
C ALA A 266 14.67 -8.40 -35.52
N TYR A 267 14.49 -9.14 -34.43
CA TYR A 267 13.78 -10.43 -34.45
C TYR A 267 12.30 -10.21 -34.78
N ILE A 268 11.65 -9.22 -34.14
CA ILE A 268 10.25 -8.89 -34.39
C ILE A 268 10.01 -8.50 -35.85
N ALA A 269 10.89 -7.67 -36.42
CA ALA A 269 10.84 -7.32 -37.83
C ALA A 269 10.97 -8.56 -38.75
N GLY A 270 11.86 -9.49 -38.40
CA GLY A 270 12.04 -10.77 -39.11
C GLY A 270 10.81 -11.66 -38.98
N LEU A 271 10.23 -11.77 -37.78
CA LEU A 271 8.97 -12.52 -37.53
C LEU A 271 7.85 -11.95 -38.39
N CYS A 272 7.63 -10.63 -38.39
CA CYS A 272 6.59 -9.98 -39.19
C CYS A 272 6.76 -10.32 -40.68
N ARG A 273 7.98 -10.29 -41.20
CA ARG A 273 8.27 -10.64 -42.60
C ARG A 273 7.92 -12.09 -42.88
N ARG A 274 8.33 -13.05 -42.04
CA ARG A 274 8.04 -14.48 -42.18
C ARG A 274 6.53 -14.75 -42.18
N LEU A 275 5.77 -14.07 -41.32
CA LEU A 275 4.31 -14.22 -41.22
C LEU A 275 3.63 -13.75 -42.51
N ILE A 276 4.05 -12.60 -43.08
CA ILE A 276 3.53 -12.05 -44.31
C ILE A 276 3.85 -12.98 -45.49
N GLU A 277 5.08 -13.51 -45.59
CA GLU A 277 5.51 -14.47 -46.63
C GLU A 277 4.70 -15.77 -46.61
N GLN A 278 4.18 -16.19 -45.43
CA GLN A 278 3.31 -17.33 -45.26
C GLN A 278 1.82 -16.99 -45.41
N ASN A 279 1.48 -15.79 -45.89
CA ASN A 279 0.11 -15.29 -46.01
C ASN A 279 -0.66 -15.33 -44.67
N ILE A 280 -0.01 -15.07 -43.56
CA ILE A 280 -0.63 -14.92 -42.26
C ILE A 280 -0.84 -13.42 -42.00
N ALA A 281 -2.09 -13.02 -41.78
CA ALA A 281 -2.44 -11.64 -41.52
C ALA A 281 -2.03 -11.26 -40.07
N LEU A 282 -1.23 -10.19 -39.96
CA LEU A 282 -0.82 -9.63 -38.69
C LEU A 282 -1.58 -8.32 -38.48
N TYR A 283 -2.54 -8.31 -37.54
CA TYR A 283 -3.41 -7.17 -37.30
C TYR A 283 -2.80 -6.15 -36.34
N ARG A 284 -1.98 -6.63 -35.38
CA ARG A 284 -1.36 -5.76 -34.39
C ARG A 284 -0.08 -6.38 -33.82
N VAL A 285 0.91 -5.54 -33.62
CA VAL A 285 2.15 -5.81 -32.86
C VAL A 285 2.31 -4.64 -31.90
N GLU A 286 2.23 -4.92 -30.64
CA GLU A 286 2.38 -3.86 -29.63
C GLU A 286 3.20 -4.34 -28.44
N LYS A 287 3.95 -3.41 -27.85
CA LYS A 287 4.60 -3.65 -26.57
C LYS A 287 3.55 -3.53 -25.49
N ARG A 288 3.39 -4.59 -24.70
CA ARG A 288 2.55 -4.58 -23.50
C ARG A 288 3.43 -4.70 -22.27
N GLU A 289 3.16 -3.86 -21.31
CA GLU A 289 3.64 -4.05 -19.94
C GLU A 289 2.49 -4.66 -19.17
N LYS A 290 2.74 -5.75 -18.43
CA LYS A 290 1.76 -6.17 -17.43
C LYS A 290 1.56 -5.00 -16.50
N SER A 291 0.35 -4.52 -16.38
CA SER A 291 0.05 -3.48 -15.41
C SER A 291 0.35 -4.01 -14.00
N LEU A 292 0.65 -3.13 -13.07
CA LEU A 292 0.77 -3.55 -11.67
C LEU A 292 -0.51 -4.18 -11.16
N GLU A 293 -1.68 -3.76 -11.70
CA GLU A 293 -2.99 -4.37 -11.45
C GLU A 293 -3.01 -5.84 -11.87
N ASP A 294 -2.44 -6.20 -13.04
CA ASP A 294 -2.37 -7.59 -13.51
C ASP A 294 -1.47 -8.43 -12.60
N ILE A 295 -0.36 -7.87 -12.13
CA ILE A 295 0.51 -8.53 -11.16
C ILE A 295 -0.24 -8.74 -9.84
N PHE A 296 -0.88 -7.69 -9.34
CA PHE A 296 -1.68 -7.77 -8.13
C PHE A 296 -2.80 -8.82 -8.24
N LEU A 297 -3.53 -8.82 -9.35
CA LEU A 297 -4.57 -9.82 -9.63
C LEU A 297 -3.99 -11.24 -9.76
N SER A 298 -2.79 -11.41 -10.33
CA SER A 298 -2.12 -12.71 -10.38
C SER A 298 -1.72 -13.22 -9.00
N LEU A 299 -1.26 -12.33 -8.11
CA LEU A 299 -0.89 -12.65 -6.74
C LEU A 299 -2.12 -12.85 -5.83
N THR A 300 -3.17 -12.07 -6.05
CA THR A 300 -4.38 -12.11 -5.22
C THR A 300 -5.48 -13.02 -5.77
N GLY A 301 -5.36 -13.48 -7.03
CA GLY A 301 -6.39 -14.24 -7.76
C GLY A 301 -7.50 -13.34 -8.29
N LYS A 302 -8.05 -13.68 -9.45
CA LYS A 302 -9.24 -13.03 -9.99
C LYS A 302 -10.44 -13.35 -9.07
N GLU A 303 -10.65 -12.60 -8.01
CA GLU A 303 -11.98 -12.51 -7.41
C GLU A 303 -12.70 -11.42 -8.20
N SER A 304 -13.63 -11.85 -9.05
CA SER A 304 -14.63 -10.96 -9.66
C SER A 304 -15.27 -10.16 -8.52
N SER A 305 -15.08 -8.83 -8.56
CA SER A 305 -15.94 -7.92 -7.81
C SER A 305 -17.39 -8.18 -8.26
N LEU A 306 -18.16 -8.82 -7.40
CA LEU A 306 -19.62 -8.79 -7.43
C LEU A 306 -20.09 -7.49 -6.81
#